data_06c197d835bb63f737500f34300ce5ae
#
_entry.id   06c197d835bb63f737500f34300ce5ae
#
_cell.length_a   1.000
_cell.length_b   1.000
_cell.length_c   1.000
_cell.angle_alpha   90.00
_cell.angle_beta   90.00
_cell.angle_gamma   90.00
#
_symmetry.space_group_name_H-M   'P 1'
#
loop_
_entity.id
_entity.type
_entity.pdbx_description
1 polymer ?
#
loop_
_entity_poly.entity_id
_entity_poly.type
_entity_poly.pdbx_seq_one_letter_code
_entity_poly.pdbx_strand_id
1 'polypeptide(L)'
;MIRIRPATEADFAPLLQVQQAAFGEYATVYEVSAWTTETLDSLRNDAKDKRILVAELEGVIVGSVRFWTVAGVCVIRLLSVSPAHQKHGVGKGLVREIERVTTDAHKFYACTMLRTARNIQFFLNLGYKAETMLPNHYHHLDLICFAKYREATKPAMPSPI
;
A
#
# COMPACT_ATOMS: atom_id res chain seq x y z
N MET A 1 0.70 16.13 -14.91
CA MET A 1 1.85 15.56 -14.18
C MET A 1 1.40 15.14 -12.79
N ILE A 2 1.73 13.94 -12.40
CA ILE A 2 1.38 13.40 -11.09
C ILE A 2 2.37 13.92 -10.06
N ARG A 3 1.86 14.51 -9.00
CA ARG A 3 2.64 14.97 -7.85
C ARG A 3 2.37 14.06 -6.65
N ILE A 4 3.43 13.50 -6.08
CA ILE A 4 3.33 12.67 -4.88
C ILE A 4 3.89 13.46 -3.70
N ARG A 5 3.12 13.52 -2.63
CA ARG A 5 3.46 14.29 -1.43
C ARG A 5 2.82 13.69 -0.17
N PRO A 6 3.32 14.03 1.03
CA PRO A 6 2.61 13.70 2.26
C PRO A 6 1.19 14.27 2.28
N ALA A 7 0.27 13.48 2.84
CA ALA A 7 -1.10 13.93 3.02
C ALA A 7 -1.20 14.98 4.13
N THR A 8 -2.12 15.92 3.96
CA THR A 8 -2.54 16.87 5.00
C THR A 8 -3.96 16.55 5.43
N GLU A 9 -4.43 17.16 6.52
CA GLU A 9 -5.81 16.99 7.00
C GLU A 9 -6.85 17.29 5.91
N ALA A 10 -6.59 18.30 5.08
CA ALA A 10 -7.48 18.66 3.97
C ALA A 10 -7.61 17.57 2.90
N ASP A 11 -6.65 16.67 2.81
CA ASP A 11 -6.66 15.58 1.84
C ASP A 11 -7.49 14.37 2.29
N PHE A 12 -7.85 14.27 3.57
CA PHE A 12 -8.42 13.07 4.15
C PHE A 12 -9.78 12.71 3.56
N ALA A 13 -10.67 13.69 3.38
CA ALA A 13 -11.97 13.42 2.76
C ALA A 13 -11.86 12.93 1.31
N PRO A 14 -11.12 13.61 0.41
CA PRO A 14 -10.92 13.10 -0.94
C PRO A 14 -10.14 11.79 -0.98
N LEU A 15 -9.20 11.56 -0.05
CA LEU A 15 -8.49 10.29 0.06
C LEU A 15 -9.44 9.13 0.32
N LEU A 16 -10.37 9.27 1.26
CA LEU A 16 -11.36 8.24 1.55
C LEU A 16 -12.27 7.95 0.36
N GLN A 17 -12.61 8.95 -0.45
CA GLN A 17 -13.38 8.74 -1.68
C GLN A 17 -12.60 7.89 -2.68
N VAL A 18 -11.32 8.18 -2.87
CA VAL A 18 -10.45 7.37 -3.75
C VAL A 18 -10.34 5.95 -3.23
N GLN A 19 -10.13 5.76 -1.93
CA GLN A 19 -10.05 4.45 -1.29
C GLN A 19 -11.34 3.64 -1.48
N GLN A 20 -12.49 4.25 -1.24
CA GLN A 20 -13.79 3.59 -1.45
C GLN A 20 -13.98 3.17 -2.90
N ALA A 21 -13.66 4.03 -3.85
CA ALA A 21 -13.78 3.73 -5.27
C ALA A 21 -12.84 2.60 -5.69
N ALA A 22 -11.59 2.63 -5.23
CA ALA A 22 -10.59 1.62 -5.56
C ALA A 22 -10.95 0.24 -5.01
N PHE A 23 -11.33 0.16 -3.74
CA PHE A 23 -11.69 -1.13 -3.12
C PHE A 23 -13.11 -1.58 -3.46
N GLY A 24 -13.99 -0.67 -3.87
CA GLY A 24 -15.32 -0.99 -4.36
C GLY A 24 -15.32 -1.86 -5.61
N GLU A 25 -14.26 -1.85 -6.39
CA GLU A 25 -14.08 -2.73 -7.56
C GLU A 25 -14.08 -4.21 -7.17
N TYR A 26 -13.74 -4.54 -5.92
CA TYR A 26 -13.68 -5.93 -5.44
C TYR A 26 -15.01 -6.43 -4.88
N ALA A 27 -16.06 -5.63 -4.86
CA ALA A 27 -17.36 -6.01 -4.30
C ALA A 27 -18.01 -7.22 -4.99
N THR A 28 -17.64 -7.51 -6.24
CA THR A 28 -18.10 -8.70 -6.97
C THR A 28 -17.36 -9.98 -6.59
N VAL A 29 -16.20 -9.87 -5.95
CA VAL A 29 -15.31 -11.01 -5.62
C VAL A 29 -15.25 -11.25 -4.12
N TYR A 30 -15.39 -10.18 -3.32
CA TYR A 30 -15.31 -10.21 -1.87
C TYR A 30 -16.48 -9.46 -1.26
N GLU A 31 -16.87 -9.82 -0.03
CA GLU A 31 -17.76 -8.98 0.76
C GLU A 31 -17.10 -7.60 0.95
N VAL A 32 -17.94 -6.56 0.98
CA VAL A 32 -17.49 -5.19 1.17
C VAL A 32 -16.70 -5.08 2.47
N SER A 33 -15.44 -4.76 2.36
CA SER A 33 -14.55 -4.71 3.50
C SER A 33 -14.69 -3.38 4.26
N ALA A 34 -14.12 -3.35 5.47
CA ALA A 34 -14.00 -2.14 6.27
C ALA A 34 -13.31 -0.98 5.52
N TRP A 35 -12.54 -1.27 4.48
CA TRP A 35 -11.83 -0.26 3.68
C TRP A 35 -12.75 0.64 2.88
N THR A 36 -13.96 0.19 2.56
CA THR A 36 -14.96 1.00 1.83
C THR A 36 -15.81 1.85 2.76
N THR A 37 -15.75 1.59 4.07
CA THR A 37 -16.59 2.26 5.08
C THR A 37 -15.76 2.99 6.15
N GLU A 38 -14.47 3.15 5.94
CA GLU A 38 -13.60 3.85 6.89
C GLU A 38 -14.06 5.30 7.09
N THR A 39 -14.04 5.76 8.34
CA THR A 39 -14.43 7.11 8.70
C THR A 39 -13.23 8.06 8.75
N LEU A 40 -13.51 9.38 8.72
CA LEU A 40 -12.47 10.40 8.91
C LEU A 40 -11.76 10.25 10.27
N ASP A 41 -12.51 9.93 11.32
CA ASP A 41 -11.92 9.75 12.66
C ASP A 41 -10.97 8.56 12.70
N SER A 42 -11.33 7.47 12.05
CA SER A 42 -10.45 6.29 11.91
C SER A 42 -9.17 6.65 11.16
N LEU A 43 -9.28 7.38 10.05
CA LEU A 43 -8.13 7.84 9.28
C LEU A 43 -7.24 8.80 10.08
N ARG A 44 -7.81 9.75 10.81
CA ARG A 44 -7.05 10.65 11.69
C ARG A 44 -6.28 9.87 12.75
N ASN A 45 -6.92 8.87 13.34
CA ASN A 45 -6.27 8.02 14.32
C ASN A 45 -5.10 7.24 13.71
N ASP A 46 -5.29 6.70 12.52
CA ASP A 46 -4.25 5.97 11.79
C ASP A 46 -3.05 6.87 11.44
N ALA A 47 -3.32 8.12 11.09
CA ALA A 47 -2.29 9.10 10.73
C ALA A 47 -1.38 9.52 11.90
N LYS A 48 -1.70 9.16 13.14
CA LYS A 48 -0.88 9.47 14.32
C LYS A 48 0.41 8.64 14.35
N ASP A 49 0.38 7.42 13.84
CA ASP A 49 1.51 6.49 13.90
C ASP A 49 1.90 5.91 12.54
N LYS A 50 1.17 6.24 11.49
CA LYS A 50 1.49 5.85 10.12
C LYS A 50 1.70 7.07 9.23
N ARG A 51 2.56 6.90 8.24
CA ARG A 51 2.77 7.91 7.20
C ARG A 51 1.77 7.67 6.06
N ILE A 52 1.30 8.76 5.46
CA ILE A 52 0.34 8.72 4.37
C ILE A 52 0.87 9.57 3.22
N LEU A 53 0.97 8.99 2.03
CA LEU A 53 1.24 9.71 0.80
C LEU A 53 -0.03 9.80 -0.04
N VAL A 54 -0.17 10.90 -0.74
CA VAL A 54 -1.20 11.10 -1.75
C VAL A 54 -0.57 11.40 -3.11
N ALA A 55 -1.22 10.94 -4.15
CA ALA A 55 -0.92 11.31 -5.52
C ALA A 55 -1.96 12.31 -6.01
N GLU A 56 -1.49 13.45 -6.48
CA GLU A 56 -2.32 14.56 -6.94
C GLU A 56 -2.10 14.77 -8.43
N LEU A 57 -3.18 14.90 -9.18
CA LEU A 57 -3.17 15.24 -10.61
C LEU A 57 -4.05 16.47 -10.81
N GLU A 58 -3.44 17.57 -11.26
CA GLU A 58 -4.14 18.83 -11.50
C GLU A 58 -5.00 19.29 -10.30
N GLY A 59 -4.45 19.18 -9.09
CA GLY A 59 -5.14 19.57 -7.87
C GLY A 59 -6.14 18.56 -7.32
N VAL A 60 -6.29 17.41 -7.95
CA VAL A 60 -7.24 16.36 -7.54
C VAL A 60 -6.47 15.15 -7.01
N ILE A 61 -6.87 14.65 -5.84
CA ILE A 61 -6.30 13.42 -5.28
C ILE A 61 -6.79 12.22 -6.11
N VAL A 62 -5.85 11.46 -6.66
CA VAL A 62 -6.13 10.29 -7.51
C VAL A 62 -5.55 8.99 -6.96
N GLY A 63 -4.79 9.05 -5.90
CA GLY A 63 -4.22 7.88 -5.24
C GLY A 63 -3.73 8.17 -3.83
N SER A 64 -3.58 7.12 -3.05
CA SER A 64 -3.02 7.20 -1.70
C SER A 64 -2.41 5.88 -1.26
N VAL A 65 -1.56 5.93 -0.25
CA VAL A 65 -0.96 4.75 0.38
C VAL A 65 -0.58 5.08 1.82
N ARG A 66 -0.64 4.08 2.69
CA ARG A 66 -0.15 4.18 4.08
C ARG A 66 1.04 3.28 4.27
N PHE A 67 1.97 3.69 5.12
CA PHE A 67 3.14 2.88 5.42
C PHE A 67 3.75 3.27 6.77
N TRP A 68 4.44 2.32 7.37
CA TRP A 68 5.18 2.51 8.62
C TRP A 68 6.32 1.51 8.68
N THR A 69 7.29 1.76 9.55
CA THR A 69 8.46 0.89 9.72
C THR A 69 8.48 0.30 11.13
N VAL A 70 8.64 -1.01 11.21
CA VAL A 70 8.81 -1.75 12.45
C VAL A 70 10.04 -2.64 12.32
N ALA A 71 11.03 -2.46 13.20
CA ALA A 71 12.26 -3.26 13.22
C ALA A 71 12.94 -3.37 11.84
N GLY A 72 12.96 -2.28 11.09
CA GLY A 72 13.58 -2.23 9.77
C GLY A 72 12.72 -2.77 8.63
N VAL A 73 11.48 -3.19 8.90
CA VAL A 73 10.52 -3.63 7.88
C VAL A 73 9.51 -2.52 7.61
N CYS A 74 9.50 -1.99 6.40
CA CYS A 74 8.49 -1.03 5.96
C CYS A 74 7.26 -1.77 5.47
N VAL A 75 6.16 -1.65 6.19
CA VAL A 75 4.88 -2.23 5.82
C VAL A 75 4.09 -1.25 4.96
N ILE A 76 3.68 -1.68 3.79
CA ILE A 76 2.91 -0.89 2.82
C ILE A 76 1.47 -1.39 2.83
N ARG A 77 0.51 -0.51 3.07
CA ARG A 77 -0.90 -0.89 3.12
C ARG A 77 -1.81 0.14 2.45
N LEU A 78 -3.00 -0.33 2.07
CA LEU A 78 -4.07 0.50 1.54
C LEU A 78 -3.63 1.34 0.34
N LEU A 79 -2.82 0.75 -0.53
CA LEU A 79 -2.50 1.36 -1.82
C LEU A 79 -3.78 1.44 -2.65
N SER A 80 -4.21 2.65 -2.93
CA SER A 80 -5.46 2.93 -3.62
C SER A 80 -5.20 3.88 -4.78
N VAL A 81 -5.73 3.54 -5.95
CA VAL A 81 -5.70 4.41 -7.14
C VAL A 81 -7.11 4.51 -7.68
N SER A 82 -7.56 5.73 -7.93
CA SER A 82 -8.86 5.96 -8.57
C SER A 82 -8.99 5.10 -9.81
N PRO A 83 -10.12 4.37 -10.02
CA PRO A 83 -10.30 3.50 -11.18
C PRO A 83 -10.03 4.20 -12.52
N ALA A 84 -10.42 5.47 -12.64
CA ALA A 84 -10.19 6.25 -13.85
C ALA A 84 -8.71 6.57 -14.12
N HIS A 85 -7.85 6.44 -13.12
CA HIS A 85 -6.43 6.81 -13.19
C HIS A 85 -5.48 5.63 -13.02
N GLN A 86 -6.00 4.40 -13.00
CA GLN A 86 -5.19 3.20 -12.99
C GLN A 86 -4.43 3.03 -14.31
N LYS A 87 -3.32 2.27 -14.27
CA LYS A 87 -2.43 2.02 -15.42
C LYS A 87 -1.73 3.27 -15.97
N HIS A 88 -1.71 4.36 -15.21
CA HIS A 88 -1.00 5.61 -15.57
C HIS A 88 0.23 5.88 -14.68
N GLY A 89 0.69 4.87 -13.95
CA GLY A 89 1.89 4.99 -13.12
C GLY A 89 1.67 5.58 -11.73
N VAL A 90 0.43 5.83 -11.31
CA VAL A 90 0.12 6.41 -9.97
C VAL A 90 0.58 5.47 -8.85
N GLY A 91 0.16 4.21 -8.89
CA GLY A 91 0.53 3.22 -7.86
C GLY A 91 2.03 2.97 -7.83
N LYS A 92 2.66 2.84 -8.99
CA LYS A 92 4.12 2.72 -9.10
C LYS A 92 4.84 3.90 -8.49
N GLY A 93 4.39 5.11 -8.77
CA GLY A 93 4.97 6.33 -8.22
C GLY A 93 4.87 6.38 -6.69
N LEU A 94 3.71 5.99 -6.12
CA LEU A 94 3.52 5.93 -4.67
C LEU A 94 4.48 4.94 -4.01
N VAL A 95 4.61 3.73 -4.54
CA VAL A 95 5.52 2.73 -3.97
C VAL A 95 6.99 3.17 -4.12
N ARG A 96 7.39 3.71 -5.26
CA ARG A 96 8.74 4.24 -5.45
C ARG A 96 9.08 5.37 -4.49
N GLU A 97 8.12 6.25 -4.20
CA GLU A 97 8.32 7.31 -3.22
C GLU A 97 8.51 6.75 -1.80
N ILE A 98 7.75 5.73 -1.41
CA ILE A 98 7.97 5.04 -0.13
C ILE A 98 9.39 4.50 -0.06
N GLU A 99 9.85 3.81 -1.10
CA GLU A 99 11.21 3.27 -1.16
C GLU A 99 12.27 4.36 -1.04
N ARG A 100 12.02 5.53 -1.64
CA ARG A 100 12.93 6.67 -1.61
C ARG A 100 13.02 7.32 -0.22
N VAL A 101 11.89 7.53 0.45
CA VAL A 101 11.84 8.28 1.72
C VAL A 101 12.08 7.42 2.96
N THR A 102 12.01 6.10 2.83
CA THR A 102 12.16 5.17 3.97
C THR A 102 13.58 4.60 3.95
N THR A 103 14.53 5.39 4.44
CA THR A 103 15.97 5.07 4.38
C THR A 103 16.42 4.09 5.45
N ASP A 104 15.64 3.90 6.50
CA ASP A 104 15.93 3.02 7.64
C ASP A 104 15.38 1.60 7.49
N ALA A 105 14.68 1.30 6.39
CA ALA A 105 14.14 -0.01 6.12
C ALA A 105 15.12 -0.86 5.30
N HIS A 106 15.30 -2.12 5.71
CA HIS A 106 16.01 -3.13 4.92
C HIS A 106 15.07 -3.98 4.07
N LYS A 107 13.78 -3.93 4.37
CA LYS A 107 12.75 -4.74 3.72
C LYS A 107 11.48 -3.90 3.53
N PHE A 108 10.89 -4.00 2.34
CA PHE A 108 9.56 -3.46 2.04
C PHE A 108 8.60 -4.65 1.89
N TYR A 109 7.43 -4.54 2.50
CA TYR A 109 6.50 -5.66 2.63
C TYR A 109 5.07 -5.20 2.35
N ALA A 110 4.39 -5.92 1.47
CA ALA A 110 3.00 -5.63 1.10
C ALA A 110 2.22 -6.92 0.85
N CYS A 111 0.99 -6.99 1.34
CA CYS A 111 0.11 -8.12 1.08
C CYS A 111 -1.08 -7.67 0.24
N THR A 112 -1.54 -8.53 -0.65
CA THR A 112 -2.74 -8.32 -1.43
C THR A 112 -3.58 -9.60 -1.48
N MET A 113 -4.81 -9.48 -1.92
CA MET A 113 -5.72 -10.62 -2.02
C MET A 113 -5.30 -11.56 -3.14
N LEU A 114 -5.26 -12.86 -2.85
CA LEU A 114 -4.76 -13.88 -3.78
C LEU A 114 -5.52 -13.91 -5.12
N ARG A 115 -6.79 -13.52 -5.11
CA ARG A 115 -7.63 -13.54 -6.33
C ARG A 115 -7.47 -12.29 -7.21
N THR A 116 -6.58 -11.38 -6.87
CA THR A 116 -6.35 -10.15 -7.64
C THR A 116 -5.09 -10.27 -8.48
N ALA A 117 -5.17 -10.94 -9.63
CA ALA A 117 -4.03 -11.15 -10.53
C ALA A 117 -3.34 -9.84 -10.92
N ARG A 118 -4.11 -8.76 -11.11
CA ARG A 118 -3.58 -7.43 -11.43
C ARG A 118 -2.64 -6.90 -10.33
N ASN A 119 -3.00 -7.05 -9.07
CA ASN A 119 -2.18 -6.59 -7.95
C ASN A 119 -0.93 -7.45 -7.80
N ILE A 120 -1.03 -8.75 -8.02
CA ILE A 120 0.11 -9.66 -8.02
C ILE A 120 1.12 -9.23 -9.09
N GLN A 121 0.67 -9.03 -10.32
CA GLN A 121 1.53 -8.59 -11.42
C GLN A 121 2.14 -7.21 -11.14
N PHE A 122 1.39 -6.32 -10.51
CA PHE A 122 1.86 -5.00 -10.11
C PHE A 122 3.10 -5.09 -9.21
N PHE A 123 3.06 -5.88 -8.15
CA PHE A 123 4.20 -6.03 -7.25
C PHE A 123 5.38 -6.75 -7.91
N LEU A 124 5.12 -7.77 -8.72
CA LEU A 124 6.18 -8.45 -9.46
C LEU A 124 6.91 -7.48 -10.41
N ASN A 125 6.17 -6.62 -11.10
CA ASN A 125 6.76 -5.62 -12.01
C ASN A 125 7.60 -4.57 -11.28
N LEU A 126 7.34 -4.33 -10.00
CA LEU A 126 8.14 -3.41 -9.16
C LEU A 126 9.40 -4.08 -8.56
N GLY A 127 9.63 -5.34 -8.85
CA GLY A 127 10.76 -6.10 -8.34
C GLY A 127 10.53 -6.77 -7.00
N TYR A 128 9.29 -6.81 -6.51
CA TYR A 128 8.91 -7.55 -5.31
C TYR A 128 8.80 -9.05 -5.67
N LYS A 129 9.08 -9.89 -4.69
CA LYS A 129 8.95 -11.35 -4.81
C LYS A 129 7.92 -11.86 -3.82
N ALA A 130 7.16 -12.85 -4.23
CA ALA A 130 6.24 -13.53 -3.31
C ALA A 130 7.05 -14.19 -2.19
N GLU A 131 6.65 -13.94 -0.94
CA GLU A 131 7.36 -14.44 0.24
C GLU A 131 6.51 -15.41 1.04
N THR A 132 5.22 -15.13 1.20
CA THR A 132 4.34 -15.99 1.98
C THR A 132 2.89 -15.85 1.54
N MET A 133 2.08 -16.82 1.94
CA MET A 133 0.64 -16.80 1.81
C MET A 133 0.01 -16.90 3.19
N LEU A 134 -1.08 -16.16 3.39
CA LEU A 134 -1.87 -16.16 4.62
C LEU A 134 -3.30 -16.60 4.28
N PRO A 135 -3.58 -17.91 4.30
CA PRO A 135 -4.92 -18.39 3.98
C PRO A 135 -5.89 -18.07 5.11
N ASN A 136 -7.13 -17.78 4.73
CA ASN A 136 -8.22 -17.51 5.68
C ASN A 136 -7.84 -16.51 6.77
N HIS A 137 -7.23 -15.39 6.37
CA HIS A 137 -6.68 -14.39 7.27
C HIS A 137 -7.74 -13.37 7.67
N TYR A 138 -7.54 -12.07 7.44
CA TYR A 138 -8.53 -11.05 7.77
C TYR A 138 -9.85 -11.30 7.04
N HIS A 139 -10.97 -11.31 7.75
CA HIS A 139 -12.30 -11.48 7.17
C HIS A 139 -12.40 -12.68 6.21
N HIS A 140 -11.70 -13.77 6.55
CA HIS A 140 -11.63 -15.00 5.73
C HIS A 140 -11.01 -14.79 4.35
N LEU A 141 -10.24 -13.73 4.15
CA LEU A 141 -9.51 -13.48 2.90
C LEU A 141 -8.22 -14.27 2.85
N ASP A 142 -7.93 -14.82 1.68
CA ASP A 142 -6.62 -15.38 1.38
C ASP A 142 -5.71 -14.27 0.87
N LEU A 143 -4.56 -14.09 1.51
CA LEU A 143 -3.59 -13.07 1.16
C LEU A 143 -2.30 -13.69 0.61
N ILE A 144 -1.70 -13.02 -0.35
CA ILE A 144 -0.34 -13.26 -0.81
C ILE A 144 0.51 -12.03 -0.46
N CYS A 145 1.68 -12.26 0.12
CA CYS A 145 2.55 -11.20 0.61
C CYS A 145 3.84 -11.16 -0.19
N PHE A 146 4.26 -9.96 -0.52
CA PHE A 146 5.43 -9.66 -1.33
C PHE A 146 6.46 -8.90 -0.53
N ALA A 147 7.72 -9.15 -0.82
CA ALA A 147 8.84 -8.47 -0.19
C ALA A 147 9.87 -8.01 -1.21
N LYS A 148 10.51 -6.88 -0.89
CA LYS A 148 11.66 -6.36 -1.61
C LYS A 148 12.72 -5.95 -0.60
N TYR A 149 13.93 -6.47 -0.75
CA TYR A 149 15.06 -6.19 0.13
C TYR A 149 15.96 -5.15 -0.50
N ARG A 150 16.55 -4.28 0.33
CA ARG A 150 17.63 -3.40 -0.12
C ARG A 150 18.91 -4.22 -0.30
N GLU A 151 19.57 -4.04 -1.42
CA GLU A 151 20.77 -4.82 -1.76
C GLU A 151 21.94 -4.62 -0.79
N ALA A 152 22.01 -3.44 -0.16
CA ALA A 152 23.13 -3.08 0.74
C ALA A 152 23.08 -3.77 2.12
N THR A 153 22.01 -4.46 2.47
CA THR A 153 21.81 -5.03 3.82
C THR A 153 21.54 -6.52 3.73
N LYS A 154 22.57 -7.30 3.38
CA LYS A 154 22.50 -8.76 3.64
C LYS A 154 22.54 -8.96 5.15
N PRO A 155 21.55 -9.64 5.75
CA PRO A 155 21.63 -9.95 7.17
C PRO A 155 22.87 -10.81 7.43
N ALA A 156 23.58 -10.48 8.50
CA ALA A 156 24.67 -11.33 8.95
C ALA A 156 24.10 -12.71 9.31
N MET A 157 24.78 -13.76 8.89
CA MET A 157 24.45 -15.11 9.35
C MET A 157 24.55 -15.12 10.88
N PRO A 158 23.53 -15.62 11.59
CA PRO A 158 23.67 -15.83 13.02
C PRO A 158 24.83 -16.81 13.27
N SER A 159 25.55 -16.57 14.34
CA SER A 159 26.59 -17.49 14.76
C SER A 159 25.99 -18.90 14.90
N PRO A 160 26.70 -19.96 14.46
CA PRO A 160 26.21 -21.33 14.68
C PRO A 160 25.96 -21.55 16.17
N ILE A 161 24.83 -22.12 16.46
CA ILE A 161 24.43 -22.47 17.82
C ILE A 161 25.27 -23.64 18.26
#